data_de2be580bcb443bdd7e7e16e34ccb079
#
_entry.id   de2be580bcb443bdd7e7e16e34ccb079
#
_cell.length_a   1.000
_cell.length_b   1.000
_cell.length_c   1.000
_cell.angle_alpha   90.00
_cell.angle_beta   90.00
_cell.angle_gamma   90.00
#
_symmetry.space_group_name_H-M   'P 1'
#
loop_
_entity.id
_entity.type
_entity.pdbx_description
1 polymer ?
#
loop_
_entity_poly.entity_id
_entity_poly.type
_entity_poly.pdbx_seq_one_letter_code
_entity_poly.pdbx_strand_id
1 'polypeptide(L)'
;MFKKGTVFILGAGASFPYGLPTGEDLRNSICEDKSKLGLFLEREKNRDQSKANYLMSYWKFVQDFSQAHTASIDKYLSQNATDYSGIGKITIAHDILYYESKTKITRHKIEGDGDWYHFLFNLMIEDLNGEYDYKDFYNRNYGVSFVTFNYDRSLEHYLFTSLLKSFTKASKDEIIKQLKSIPIYHIYGSIAPLKWQLNEDESFYWDYGNPKIDFDSLKQLSDNIRIVYDERGDSFPEISKAKRVIKDANEVYLLGFGYAKENIDILGLRNRINIKAGTALGY
;
A
#
# COMPACT_ATOMS: atom_id res chain seq x y z
N MET A 1 -8.80 -9.38 -21.84
CA MET A 1 -9.14 -7.94 -21.75
C MET A 1 -10.10 -7.70 -20.59
N PHE A 2 -9.80 -6.75 -19.71
CA PHE A 2 -10.73 -6.37 -18.64
C PHE A 2 -11.95 -5.67 -19.20
N LYS A 3 -13.11 -5.90 -18.59
CA LYS A 3 -14.29 -5.11 -18.93
C LYS A 3 -14.13 -3.68 -18.43
N LYS A 4 -14.64 -2.74 -19.21
CA LYS A 4 -14.70 -1.33 -18.77
C LYS A 4 -15.41 -1.26 -17.40
N GLY A 5 -14.84 -0.50 -16.47
CA GLY A 5 -15.37 -0.42 -15.10
C GLY A 5 -15.03 -1.64 -14.25
N THR A 6 -13.84 -2.22 -14.42
CA THR A 6 -13.29 -3.23 -13.51
C THR A 6 -12.55 -2.55 -12.35
N VAL A 7 -12.92 -2.89 -11.13
CA VAL A 7 -12.27 -2.38 -9.92
C VAL A 7 -11.65 -3.54 -9.14
N PHE A 8 -10.37 -3.41 -8.83
CA PHE A 8 -9.68 -4.32 -7.91
C PHE A 8 -9.57 -3.68 -6.53
N ILE A 9 -10.08 -4.38 -5.51
CA ILE A 9 -9.94 -3.98 -4.11
C ILE A 9 -8.91 -4.90 -3.48
N LEU A 10 -7.83 -4.28 -2.99
CA LEU A 10 -6.66 -5.00 -2.48
C LEU A 10 -6.56 -4.84 -0.96
N GLY A 11 -6.37 -5.95 -0.27
CA GLY A 11 -5.96 -5.98 1.14
C GLY A 11 -4.52 -6.45 1.29
N ALA A 12 -4.03 -6.53 2.53
CA ALA A 12 -2.64 -6.89 2.84
C ALA A 12 -2.21 -8.25 2.26
N GLY A 13 -3.14 -9.21 2.18
CA GLY A 13 -2.89 -10.51 1.54
C GLY A 13 -2.52 -10.41 0.06
N ALA A 14 -2.88 -9.34 -0.64
CA ALA A 14 -2.50 -9.15 -2.03
C ALA A 14 -0.99 -8.88 -2.20
N SER A 15 -0.35 -8.25 -1.23
CA SER A 15 1.10 -7.97 -1.24
C SER A 15 1.93 -9.05 -0.54
N PHE A 16 1.27 -9.98 0.18
CA PHE A 16 1.93 -11.04 0.94
C PHE A 16 2.84 -11.95 0.09
N PRO A 17 2.46 -12.42 -1.12
CA PRO A 17 3.33 -13.26 -1.95
C PRO A 17 4.67 -12.58 -2.29
N TYR A 18 4.69 -11.26 -2.25
CA TYR A 18 5.86 -10.43 -2.56
C TYR A 18 6.74 -10.13 -1.34
N GLY A 19 6.38 -10.68 -0.17
CA GLY A 19 7.13 -10.55 1.08
C GLY A 19 6.74 -9.33 1.92
N LEU A 20 5.60 -8.71 1.63
CA LEU A 20 5.00 -7.67 2.47
C LEU A 20 4.16 -8.34 3.58
N PRO A 21 4.01 -7.70 4.75
CA PRO A 21 3.33 -8.31 5.88
C PRO A 21 1.81 -8.29 5.69
N THR A 22 1.14 -9.32 6.19
CA THR A 22 -0.28 -9.24 6.53
C THR A 22 -0.48 -8.35 7.77
N GLY A 23 -1.72 -8.06 8.14
CA GLY A 23 -2.00 -7.31 9.39
C GLY A 23 -1.49 -8.05 10.64
N GLU A 24 -1.54 -9.38 10.65
CA GLU A 24 -1.03 -10.22 11.72
C GLU A 24 0.51 -10.23 11.75
N ASP A 25 1.16 -10.38 10.58
CA ASP A 25 2.63 -10.32 10.49
C ASP A 25 3.16 -8.96 10.95
N LEU A 26 2.49 -7.88 10.56
CA LEU A 26 2.85 -6.52 10.99
C LEU A 26 2.71 -6.39 12.52
N ARG A 27 1.61 -6.88 13.10
CA ARG A 27 1.43 -6.92 14.56
C ARG A 27 2.57 -7.69 15.24
N ASN A 28 2.89 -8.88 14.74
CA ASN A 28 3.93 -9.73 15.32
C ASN A 28 5.29 -9.04 15.23
N SER A 29 5.64 -8.43 14.09
CA SER A 29 6.88 -7.68 13.91
C SER A 29 7.01 -6.50 14.90
N ILE A 30 5.92 -5.79 15.16
CA ILE A 30 5.90 -4.66 16.09
C ILE A 30 6.08 -5.13 17.54
N CYS A 31 5.47 -6.26 17.90
CA CYS A 31 5.48 -6.79 19.28
C CYS A 31 6.71 -7.65 19.61
N GLU A 32 7.65 -7.84 18.68
CA GLU A 32 8.89 -8.56 18.95
C GLU A 32 9.77 -7.84 19.98
N ASP A 33 10.42 -8.59 20.88
CA ASP A 33 11.31 -8.05 21.94
C ASP A 33 12.46 -7.19 21.39
N LYS A 34 12.93 -7.49 20.18
CA LYS A 34 14.01 -6.77 19.48
C LYS A 34 13.47 -6.16 18.19
N SER A 35 12.43 -5.35 18.32
CA SER A 35 11.85 -4.70 17.17
C SER A 35 12.84 -3.80 16.44
N LYS A 36 12.73 -3.76 15.14
CA LYS A 36 13.65 -2.99 14.29
C LYS A 36 13.55 -1.50 14.55
N LEU A 37 12.34 -0.99 14.79
CA LEU A 37 12.11 0.40 15.12
C LEU A 37 12.69 0.76 16.50
N GLY A 38 12.55 -0.10 17.51
CA GLY A 38 13.17 0.12 18.82
C GLY A 38 14.67 0.34 18.73
N LEU A 39 15.38 -0.54 17.99
CA LEU A 39 16.82 -0.43 17.74
C LEU A 39 17.18 0.83 16.94
N PHE A 40 16.34 1.24 15.99
CA PHE A 40 16.51 2.48 15.25
C PHE A 40 16.38 3.70 16.17
N LEU A 41 15.32 3.78 16.98
CA LEU A 41 15.08 4.88 17.92
C LEU A 41 16.16 4.98 18.99
N GLU A 42 16.69 3.86 19.47
CA GLU A 42 17.83 3.86 20.39
C GLU A 42 19.08 4.51 19.77
N ARG A 43 19.37 4.19 18.53
CA ARG A 43 20.47 4.83 17.79
C ARG A 43 20.24 6.32 17.59
N GLU A 44 19.05 6.72 17.22
CA GLU A 44 18.70 8.14 17.02
C GLU A 44 18.75 8.92 18.34
N LYS A 45 18.25 8.36 19.45
CA LYS A 45 18.40 8.94 20.80
C LYS A 45 19.88 9.14 21.18
N ASN A 46 20.75 8.18 20.85
CA ASN A 46 22.19 8.32 21.15
C ASN A 46 22.89 9.40 20.32
N ARG A 47 22.33 9.74 19.15
CA ARG A 47 22.81 10.88 18.30
C ARG A 47 22.22 12.21 18.75
N ASP A 48 20.94 12.19 19.15
CA ASP A 48 20.18 13.37 19.55
C ASP A 48 19.23 13.02 20.69
N GLN A 49 19.58 13.49 21.90
CA GLN A 49 18.81 13.23 23.12
C GLN A 49 17.35 13.75 23.05
N SER A 50 17.05 14.71 22.18
CA SER A 50 15.68 15.18 21.98
C SER A 50 14.73 14.09 21.49
N LYS A 51 15.25 13.01 20.88
CA LYS A 51 14.49 11.86 20.40
C LYS A 51 14.11 10.85 21.50
N ALA A 52 14.56 11.05 22.74
CA ALA A 52 14.27 10.13 23.84
C ALA A 52 12.77 9.93 24.11
N ASN A 53 11.96 10.97 23.93
CA ASN A 53 10.51 10.88 24.13
C ASN A 53 9.84 9.93 23.10
N TYR A 54 10.36 9.86 21.88
CA TYR A 54 9.83 8.91 20.86
C TYR A 54 10.12 7.47 21.24
N LEU A 55 11.32 7.19 21.75
CA LEU A 55 11.67 5.85 22.23
C LEU A 55 10.79 5.43 23.42
N MET A 56 10.56 6.33 24.38
CA MET A 56 9.67 6.05 25.52
C MET A 56 8.22 5.81 25.06
N SER A 57 7.70 6.66 24.19
CA SER A 57 6.35 6.52 23.62
C SER A 57 6.22 5.21 22.84
N TYR A 58 7.27 4.82 22.10
CA TYR A 58 7.29 3.57 21.35
C TYR A 58 7.18 2.35 22.27
N TRP A 59 8.00 2.26 23.32
CA TRP A 59 7.96 1.12 24.24
C TRP A 59 6.65 1.03 25.01
N LYS A 60 6.08 2.18 25.42
CA LYS A 60 4.75 2.22 26.01
C LYS A 60 3.68 1.71 25.02
N PHE A 61 3.72 2.19 23.78
CA PHE A 61 2.82 1.73 22.73
C PHE A 61 2.93 0.22 22.50
N VAL A 62 4.14 -0.32 22.36
CA VAL A 62 4.37 -1.77 22.16
C VAL A 62 3.84 -2.58 23.35
N GLN A 63 4.11 -2.16 24.56
CA GLN A 63 3.62 -2.81 25.77
C GLN A 63 2.08 -2.91 25.78
N ASP A 64 1.41 -1.78 25.56
CA ASP A 64 -0.06 -1.73 25.60
C ASP A 64 -0.68 -2.46 24.41
N PHE A 65 -0.09 -2.32 23.20
CA PHE A 65 -0.55 -3.02 21.99
C PHE A 65 -0.36 -4.53 22.08
N SER A 66 0.74 -5.01 22.64
CA SER A 66 1.00 -6.46 22.79
C SER A 66 -0.03 -7.14 23.69
N GLN A 67 -0.50 -6.44 24.72
CA GLN A 67 -1.52 -6.93 25.64
C GLN A 67 -2.95 -6.80 25.10
N ALA A 68 -3.15 -5.97 24.10
CA ALA A 68 -4.46 -5.80 23.47
C ALA A 68 -4.79 -6.99 22.57
N HIS A 69 -5.99 -7.56 22.72
CA HIS A 69 -6.50 -8.64 21.88
C HIS A 69 -7.14 -8.12 20.57
N THR A 70 -6.53 -7.10 19.96
CA THR A 70 -7.00 -6.53 18.68
C THR A 70 -6.30 -7.19 17.51
N ALA A 71 -7.05 -7.46 16.45
CA ALA A 71 -6.55 -8.21 15.28
C ALA A 71 -5.54 -7.41 14.43
N SER A 72 -5.59 -6.07 14.46
CA SER A 72 -4.71 -5.23 13.64
C SER A 72 -4.31 -3.95 14.35
N ILE A 73 -3.17 -3.38 13.92
CA ILE A 73 -2.69 -2.09 14.39
C ILE A 73 -3.69 -0.96 14.05
N ASP A 74 -4.33 -1.00 12.89
CA ASP A 74 -5.30 0.02 12.47
C ASP A 74 -6.47 0.11 13.45
N LYS A 75 -7.01 -1.05 13.85
CA LYS A 75 -8.10 -1.12 14.82
C LYS A 75 -7.65 -0.62 16.18
N TYR A 76 -6.46 -1.02 16.63
CA TYR A 76 -5.91 -0.55 17.89
C TYR A 76 -5.72 0.96 17.91
N LEU A 77 -5.10 1.52 16.87
CA LEU A 77 -4.89 2.96 16.74
C LEU A 77 -6.20 3.74 16.63
N SER A 78 -7.22 3.18 15.94
CA SER A 78 -8.53 3.83 15.87
C SER A 78 -9.23 3.96 17.24
N GLN A 79 -8.95 3.05 18.15
CA GLN A 79 -9.49 3.05 19.52
C GLN A 79 -8.66 3.90 20.51
N ASN A 80 -7.38 4.11 20.22
CA ASN A 80 -6.40 4.75 21.10
C ASN A 80 -5.65 5.90 20.40
N ALA A 81 -6.31 6.61 19.49
CA ALA A 81 -5.68 7.60 18.61
C ALA A 81 -5.04 8.76 19.38
N THR A 82 -5.70 9.23 20.46
CA THR A 82 -5.21 10.35 21.29
C THR A 82 -3.81 10.05 21.85
N ASP A 83 -3.56 8.81 22.26
CA ASP A 83 -2.31 8.45 22.92
C ASP A 83 -1.24 7.94 21.94
N TYR A 84 -1.67 7.25 20.87
CA TYR A 84 -0.73 6.47 20.03
C TYR A 84 -0.74 6.77 18.55
N SER A 85 -1.58 7.69 18.03
CA SER A 85 -1.65 7.99 16.59
C SER A 85 -0.27 8.32 16.02
N GLY A 86 0.47 9.25 16.63
CA GLY A 86 1.77 9.69 16.13
C GLY A 86 2.80 8.57 16.08
N ILE A 87 3.03 7.87 17.22
CA ILE A 87 4.03 6.80 17.28
C ILE A 87 3.59 5.57 16.49
N GLY A 88 2.29 5.28 16.42
CA GLY A 88 1.76 4.19 15.63
C GLY A 88 1.98 4.38 14.12
N LYS A 89 1.77 5.60 13.61
CA LYS A 89 2.06 5.93 12.21
C LYS A 89 3.55 5.81 11.88
N ILE A 90 4.43 6.27 12.77
CA ILE A 90 5.89 6.09 12.65
C ILE A 90 6.24 4.61 12.61
N THR A 91 5.59 3.80 13.45
CA THR A 91 5.80 2.35 13.49
C THR A 91 5.40 1.68 12.20
N ILE A 92 4.21 1.98 11.68
CA ILE A 92 3.75 1.46 10.39
C ILE A 92 4.71 1.86 9.27
N ALA A 93 5.08 3.16 9.18
CA ALA A 93 5.97 3.65 8.13
C ALA A 93 7.32 2.93 8.13
N HIS A 94 7.93 2.79 9.31
CA HIS A 94 9.21 2.11 9.47
C HIS A 94 9.15 0.63 9.03
N ASP A 95 8.14 -0.10 9.49
CA ASP A 95 8.02 -1.52 9.19
C ASP A 95 7.70 -1.76 7.71
N ILE A 96 6.81 -0.97 7.11
CA ILE A 96 6.54 -1.08 5.66
C ILE A 96 7.80 -0.80 4.85
N LEU A 97 8.60 0.24 5.18
CA LEU A 97 9.89 0.49 4.52
C LEU A 97 10.85 -0.70 4.65
N TYR A 98 10.92 -1.29 5.85
CA TYR A 98 11.75 -2.47 6.05
C TYR A 98 11.31 -3.61 5.15
N TYR A 99 10.02 -3.91 5.10
CA TYR A 99 9.49 -4.98 4.25
C TYR A 99 9.66 -4.67 2.75
N GLU A 100 9.43 -3.43 2.30
CA GLU A 100 9.73 -3.04 0.92
C GLU A 100 11.21 -3.27 0.56
N SER A 101 12.14 -3.05 1.50
CA SER A 101 13.57 -3.29 1.28
C SER A 101 13.93 -4.78 1.14
N LYS A 102 13.06 -5.68 1.58
CA LYS A 102 13.22 -7.13 1.54
C LYS A 102 12.35 -7.80 0.48
N THR A 103 11.57 -7.02 -0.25
CA THR A 103 10.60 -7.53 -1.22
C THR A 103 11.21 -8.48 -2.26
N LYS A 104 10.39 -9.42 -2.71
CA LYS A 104 10.72 -10.36 -3.78
C LYS A 104 10.28 -9.87 -5.17
N ILE A 105 9.66 -8.71 -5.26
CA ILE A 105 9.07 -8.16 -6.51
C ILE A 105 10.08 -8.08 -7.66
N THR A 106 11.36 -7.82 -7.36
CA THR A 106 12.42 -7.73 -8.38
C THR A 106 12.99 -9.07 -8.81
N ARG A 107 12.60 -10.17 -8.16
CA ARG A 107 13.06 -11.52 -8.52
C ARG A 107 12.27 -12.02 -9.73
N HIS A 108 12.94 -12.67 -10.67
CA HIS A 108 12.35 -13.15 -11.93
C HIS A 108 11.26 -14.21 -11.76
N LYS A 109 11.10 -14.79 -10.58
CA LYS A 109 10.10 -15.79 -10.31
C LYS A 109 9.74 -15.78 -8.82
N ILE A 110 8.48 -15.59 -8.53
CA ILE A 110 7.89 -15.94 -7.24
C ILE A 110 7.53 -17.42 -7.35
N GLU A 111 8.04 -18.22 -6.43
CA GLU A 111 7.77 -19.66 -6.42
C GLU A 111 6.30 -19.90 -6.05
N GLY A 112 5.61 -20.73 -6.83
CA GLY A 112 4.21 -21.08 -6.63
C GLY A 112 3.21 -20.22 -7.43
N ASP A 113 1.93 -20.51 -7.23
CA ASP A 113 0.80 -19.89 -7.97
C ASP A 113 0.44 -18.47 -7.46
N GLY A 114 1.28 -17.89 -6.58
CA GLY A 114 1.00 -16.62 -5.90
C GLY A 114 1.35 -15.35 -6.68
N ASP A 115 1.96 -15.45 -7.89
CA ASP A 115 2.40 -14.27 -8.66
C ASP A 115 1.25 -13.64 -9.47
N TRP A 116 0.26 -13.12 -8.76
CA TRP A 116 -0.88 -12.50 -9.37
C TRP A 116 -0.56 -11.16 -10.05
N TYR A 117 0.53 -10.44 -9.66
CA TYR A 117 0.98 -9.24 -10.37
C TYR A 117 1.42 -9.58 -11.78
N HIS A 118 2.15 -10.68 -11.95
CA HIS A 118 2.55 -11.16 -13.27
C HIS A 118 1.33 -11.52 -14.13
N PHE A 119 0.38 -12.25 -13.55
CA PHE A 119 -0.87 -12.60 -14.22
C PHE A 119 -1.67 -11.36 -14.62
N LEU A 120 -1.86 -10.42 -13.69
CA LEU A 120 -2.54 -9.15 -13.92
C LEU A 120 -1.88 -8.37 -15.07
N PHE A 121 -0.54 -8.21 -14.98
CA PHE A 121 0.21 -7.46 -15.97
C PHE A 121 0.09 -8.07 -17.37
N ASN A 122 0.20 -9.38 -17.49
CA ASN A 122 0.02 -10.08 -18.75
C ASN A 122 -1.38 -9.84 -19.35
N LEU A 123 -2.43 -9.87 -18.54
CA LEU A 123 -3.76 -9.50 -18.99
C LEU A 123 -3.86 -8.03 -19.43
N MET A 124 -3.13 -7.14 -18.77
CA MET A 124 -3.11 -5.71 -19.12
C MET A 124 -2.41 -5.42 -20.45
N ILE A 125 -1.46 -6.26 -20.86
CA ILE A 125 -0.67 -6.08 -22.10
C ILE A 125 -0.97 -7.12 -23.19
N GLU A 126 -1.93 -8.02 -23.00
CA GLU A 126 -2.18 -9.23 -23.80
C GLU A 126 -2.18 -8.99 -25.33
N ASP A 127 -2.72 -7.87 -25.80
CA ASP A 127 -2.80 -7.55 -27.23
C ASP A 127 -1.78 -6.47 -27.66
N LEU A 128 -0.86 -6.07 -26.77
CA LEU A 128 0.15 -5.05 -27.04
C LEU A 128 1.46 -5.72 -27.47
N ASN A 129 1.55 -6.16 -28.72
CA ASN A 129 2.65 -6.97 -29.23
C ASN A 129 3.68 -6.18 -30.04
N GLY A 130 3.35 -4.95 -30.46
CA GLY A 130 4.24 -4.07 -31.22
C GLY A 130 5.16 -3.22 -30.35
N GLU A 131 6.31 -2.84 -30.87
CA GLU A 131 7.32 -2.04 -30.14
C GLU A 131 6.78 -0.73 -29.57
N TYR A 132 5.75 -0.16 -30.19
CA TYR A 132 5.14 1.14 -29.85
C TYR A 132 3.74 1.03 -29.28
N ASP A 133 3.23 -0.18 -29.08
CA ASP A 133 1.85 -0.43 -28.59
C ASP A 133 1.65 -0.01 -27.12
N TYR A 134 2.73 0.27 -26.39
CA TYR A 134 2.64 0.88 -25.07
C TYR A 134 1.81 2.17 -25.06
N LYS A 135 1.69 2.88 -26.18
CA LYS A 135 0.87 4.08 -26.33
C LYS A 135 -0.61 3.81 -26.13
N ASP A 136 -1.03 2.58 -26.38
CA ASP A 136 -2.41 2.13 -26.23
C ASP A 136 -2.68 1.45 -24.86
N PHE A 137 -1.65 1.37 -24.00
CA PHE A 137 -1.80 0.72 -22.69
C PHE A 137 -2.97 1.29 -21.87
N TYR A 138 -3.10 2.62 -21.81
CA TYR A 138 -4.23 3.26 -21.13
C TYR A 138 -5.57 2.94 -21.82
N ASN A 139 -5.65 3.07 -23.14
CA ASN A 139 -6.89 2.82 -23.88
C ASN A 139 -7.38 1.39 -23.68
N ARG A 140 -6.45 0.42 -23.69
CA ARG A 140 -6.74 -0.98 -23.43
C ARG A 140 -7.25 -1.23 -22.03
N ASN A 141 -6.70 -0.53 -21.05
CA ASN A 141 -7.06 -0.67 -19.63
C ASN A 141 -8.03 0.42 -19.15
N TYR A 142 -8.69 1.10 -20.08
CA TYR A 142 -9.61 2.18 -19.77
C TYR A 142 -10.73 1.73 -18.84
N GLY A 143 -10.86 2.42 -17.70
CA GLY A 143 -11.86 2.11 -16.69
C GLY A 143 -11.45 1.00 -15.72
N VAL A 144 -10.20 0.51 -15.77
CA VAL A 144 -9.60 -0.27 -14.68
C VAL A 144 -9.18 0.68 -13.57
N SER A 145 -9.46 0.32 -12.33
CA SER A 145 -9.07 1.09 -11.16
C SER A 145 -8.67 0.17 -10.01
N PHE A 146 -7.77 0.64 -9.17
CA PHE A 146 -7.36 -0.07 -7.96
C PHE A 146 -7.75 0.73 -6.71
N VAL A 147 -8.26 0.03 -5.72
CA VAL A 147 -8.56 0.55 -4.38
C VAL A 147 -7.81 -0.32 -3.40
N THR A 148 -6.91 0.25 -2.63
CA THR A 148 -6.08 -0.53 -1.72
C THR A 148 -6.15 -0.01 -0.30
N PHE A 149 -6.13 -0.97 0.65
CA PHE A 149 -5.96 -0.69 2.07
C PHE A 149 -4.50 -0.81 2.52
N ASN A 150 -3.62 -1.18 1.58
CA ASN A 150 -2.21 -1.38 1.86
C ASN A 150 -1.47 -0.04 1.91
N TYR A 151 -0.48 0.05 2.81
CA TYR A 151 0.43 1.18 2.92
C TYR A 151 1.63 1.07 1.97
N ASP A 152 1.93 -0.15 1.50
CA ASP A 152 3.01 -0.42 0.57
C ASP A 152 2.67 0.04 -0.86
N ARG A 153 3.71 0.23 -1.68
CA ARG A 153 3.62 0.73 -3.06
C ARG A 153 4.03 -0.33 -4.07
N SER A 154 3.83 -1.58 -3.71
CA SER A 154 4.30 -2.74 -4.48
C SER A 154 3.67 -2.84 -5.85
N LEU A 155 2.36 -2.58 -5.94
CA LEU A 155 1.63 -2.61 -7.21
C LEU A 155 2.17 -1.54 -8.18
N GLU A 156 2.30 -0.31 -7.70
CA GLU A 156 2.79 0.82 -8.51
C GLU A 156 4.23 0.58 -8.98
N HIS A 157 5.08 0.11 -8.08
CA HIS A 157 6.45 -0.21 -8.41
C HIS A 157 6.52 -1.34 -9.46
N TYR A 158 5.70 -2.38 -9.27
CA TYR A 158 5.63 -3.51 -10.20
C TYR A 158 5.17 -3.08 -11.59
N LEU A 159 4.03 -2.37 -11.69
CA LEU A 159 3.49 -1.92 -12.97
C LEU A 159 4.46 -1.01 -13.71
N PHE A 160 5.08 -0.06 -13.02
CA PHE A 160 6.04 0.85 -13.62
C PHE A 160 7.28 0.12 -14.15
N THR A 161 7.89 -0.74 -13.34
CA THR A 161 9.10 -1.46 -13.73
C THR A 161 8.83 -2.49 -14.82
N SER A 162 7.67 -3.14 -14.80
CA SER A 162 7.29 -4.13 -15.80
C SER A 162 7.01 -3.48 -17.15
N LEU A 163 6.26 -2.38 -17.19
CA LEU A 163 6.04 -1.64 -18.45
C LEU A 163 7.36 -1.12 -19.04
N LEU A 164 8.21 -0.51 -18.22
CA LEU A 164 9.49 0.03 -18.68
C LEU A 164 10.42 -1.06 -19.25
N LYS A 165 10.34 -2.27 -18.70
CA LYS A 165 11.15 -3.41 -19.19
C LYS A 165 10.53 -4.10 -20.39
N SER A 166 9.21 -4.15 -20.48
CA SER A 166 8.51 -4.80 -21.60
C SER A 166 8.56 -3.97 -22.88
N PHE A 167 8.56 -2.65 -22.78
CA PHE A 167 8.55 -1.73 -23.90
C PHE A 167 9.82 -0.89 -23.98
N THR A 168 10.91 -1.49 -24.42
CA THR A 168 12.26 -0.88 -24.43
C THR A 168 12.40 0.34 -25.35
N LYS A 169 11.46 0.56 -26.27
CA LYS A 169 11.41 1.74 -27.13
C LYS A 169 10.66 2.92 -26.50
N ALA A 170 9.94 2.68 -25.41
CA ALA A 170 9.26 3.74 -24.68
C ALA A 170 10.24 4.54 -23.82
N SER A 171 10.13 5.84 -23.84
CA SER A 171 10.79 6.69 -22.86
C SER A 171 10.11 6.52 -21.49
N LYS A 172 10.85 6.85 -20.45
CA LYS A 172 10.30 6.82 -19.06
C LYS A 172 9.07 7.72 -18.93
N ASP A 173 9.06 8.89 -19.55
CA ASP A 173 7.97 9.86 -19.45
C ASP A 173 6.70 9.37 -20.17
N GLU A 174 6.86 8.67 -21.29
CA GLU A 174 5.73 8.05 -21.97
C GLU A 174 5.09 6.95 -21.10
N ILE A 175 5.88 6.10 -20.45
CA ILE A 175 5.37 5.09 -19.51
C ILE A 175 4.66 5.75 -18.33
N ILE A 176 5.25 6.80 -17.75
CA ILE A 176 4.64 7.56 -16.64
C ILE A 176 3.27 8.11 -17.07
N LYS A 177 3.17 8.69 -18.26
CA LYS A 177 1.90 9.22 -18.78
C LYS A 177 0.82 8.13 -18.88
N GLN A 178 1.16 6.93 -19.33
CA GLN A 178 0.24 5.82 -19.41
C GLN A 178 -0.23 5.38 -18.00
N LEU A 179 0.70 5.23 -17.07
CA LEU A 179 0.39 4.75 -15.72
C LEU A 179 -0.38 5.76 -14.87
N LYS A 180 -0.07 7.06 -14.96
CA LYS A 180 -0.81 8.11 -14.25
C LYS A 180 -2.30 8.16 -14.61
N SER A 181 -2.67 7.55 -15.75
CA SER A 181 -4.05 7.48 -16.20
C SER A 181 -4.84 6.30 -15.59
N ILE A 182 -4.17 5.38 -14.90
CA ILE A 182 -4.80 4.27 -14.18
C ILE A 182 -4.91 4.64 -12.70
N PRO A 183 -6.13 4.84 -12.18
CA PRO A 183 -6.31 5.26 -10.80
C PRO A 183 -5.92 4.16 -9.80
N ILE A 184 -5.13 4.53 -8.79
CA ILE A 184 -4.81 3.70 -7.63
C ILE A 184 -5.11 4.54 -6.37
N TYR A 185 -6.10 4.13 -5.59
CA TYR A 185 -6.56 4.84 -4.40
C TYR A 185 -6.15 4.12 -3.14
N HIS A 186 -5.27 4.72 -2.34
CA HIS A 186 -4.88 4.23 -1.03
C HIS A 186 -5.83 4.78 0.03
N ILE A 187 -6.68 3.93 0.60
CA ILE A 187 -7.71 4.34 1.56
C ILE A 187 -7.10 4.87 2.86
N TYR A 188 -6.03 4.23 3.33
CA TYR A 188 -5.30 4.64 4.53
C TYR A 188 -3.99 5.37 4.21
N GLY A 189 -3.87 5.94 2.99
CA GLY A 189 -2.63 6.54 2.51
C GLY A 189 -1.57 5.50 2.19
N SER A 190 -0.43 5.97 1.75
CA SER A 190 0.79 5.18 1.53
C SER A 190 1.97 5.88 2.19
N ILE A 191 3.08 5.17 2.39
CA ILE A 191 4.26 5.75 3.06
C ILE A 191 4.84 6.97 2.34
N ALA A 192 4.79 7.02 1.02
CA ALA A 192 5.13 8.19 0.18
C ALA A 192 4.80 7.90 -1.28
N PRO A 193 4.67 8.90 -2.15
CA PRO A 193 4.68 8.67 -3.58
C PRO A 193 6.04 8.15 -4.05
N LEU A 194 6.04 7.35 -5.13
CA LEU A 194 7.23 7.06 -5.90
C LEU A 194 7.58 8.26 -6.79
N LYS A 195 8.85 8.45 -7.12
CA LYS A 195 9.31 9.60 -7.89
C LYS A 195 8.50 9.88 -9.17
N TRP A 196 8.06 8.82 -9.86
CA TRP A 196 7.29 8.94 -11.09
C TRP A 196 5.83 9.38 -10.88
N GLN A 197 5.31 9.27 -9.66
CA GLN A 197 3.94 9.67 -9.32
C GLN A 197 3.82 11.16 -9.02
N LEU A 198 4.93 11.87 -8.78
CA LEU A 198 4.93 13.28 -8.43
C LEU A 198 4.28 14.14 -9.53
N ASN A 199 3.56 15.17 -9.10
CA ASN A 199 3.16 16.29 -9.93
C ASN A 199 4.26 17.36 -9.94
N GLU A 200 4.13 18.37 -10.80
CA GLU A 200 5.16 19.42 -10.98
C GLU A 200 5.47 20.19 -9.70
N ASP A 201 4.47 20.39 -8.83
CA ASP A 201 4.60 21.13 -7.57
C ASP A 201 5.05 20.27 -6.38
N GLU A 202 5.18 18.95 -6.58
CA GLU A 202 5.53 18.01 -5.53
C GLU A 202 7.02 17.65 -5.60
N SER A 203 7.71 17.70 -4.47
CA SER A 203 9.14 17.38 -4.39
C SER A 203 9.46 16.20 -3.48
N PHE A 204 8.54 15.83 -2.58
CA PHE A 204 8.78 14.77 -1.60
C PHE A 204 8.36 13.40 -2.18
N TYR A 205 9.31 12.50 -2.23
CA TYR A 205 9.12 11.10 -2.62
C TYR A 205 10.10 10.21 -1.86
N TRP A 206 9.85 8.90 -1.90
CA TRP A 206 10.79 7.92 -1.37
C TRP A 206 10.95 6.77 -2.37
N ASP A 207 12.20 6.43 -2.69
CA ASP A 207 12.47 5.33 -3.61
C ASP A 207 12.00 3.99 -3.02
N TYR A 208 11.39 3.14 -3.86
CA TYR A 208 10.92 1.83 -3.45
C TYR A 208 12.08 0.97 -2.94
N GLY A 209 11.88 0.36 -1.78
CA GLY A 209 12.87 -0.53 -1.18
C GLY A 209 14.12 0.16 -0.65
N ASN A 210 14.18 1.50 -0.55
CA ASN A 210 15.29 2.20 0.07
C ASN A 210 15.18 2.15 1.61
N PRO A 211 16.07 1.40 2.31
CA PRO A 211 16.00 1.27 3.77
C PRO A 211 16.76 2.35 4.53
N LYS A 212 17.48 3.22 3.81
CA LYS A 212 18.32 4.26 4.44
C LYS A 212 17.46 5.46 4.80
N ILE A 213 16.99 5.48 6.04
CA ILE A 213 16.13 6.55 6.53
C ILE A 213 16.75 7.18 7.80
N ASP A 214 16.64 8.49 7.94
CA ASP A 214 16.81 9.23 9.18
C ASP A 214 15.45 9.46 9.86
N PHE A 215 15.51 9.97 11.09
CA PHE A 215 14.30 10.12 11.89
C PHE A 215 13.33 11.16 11.31
N ASP A 216 13.84 12.27 10.77
CA ASP A 216 13.01 13.36 10.28
C ASP A 216 12.29 12.95 8.97
N SER A 217 13.00 12.24 8.09
CA SER A 217 12.40 11.62 6.91
C SER A 217 11.36 10.57 7.30
N LEU A 218 11.63 9.71 8.30
CA LEU A 218 10.66 8.71 8.78
C LEU A 218 9.39 9.37 9.32
N LYS A 219 9.54 10.46 10.06
CA LYS A 219 8.41 11.22 10.57
C LYS A 219 7.58 11.80 9.42
N GLN A 220 8.24 12.42 8.42
CA GLN A 220 7.56 12.96 7.24
C GLN A 220 6.82 11.86 6.46
N LEU A 221 7.41 10.66 6.32
CA LEU A 221 6.74 9.51 5.71
C LEU A 221 5.50 9.09 6.50
N SER A 222 5.59 9.10 7.83
CA SER A 222 4.47 8.73 8.71
C SER A 222 3.28 9.68 8.60
N ASP A 223 3.49 10.93 8.22
CA ASP A 223 2.42 11.93 8.03
C ASP A 223 1.49 11.58 6.85
N ASN A 224 1.95 10.74 5.91
CA ASN A 224 1.12 10.25 4.81
C ASN A 224 0.21 9.08 5.21
N ILE A 225 0.49 8.44 6.35
CA ILE A 225 -0.32 7.33 6.88
C ILE A 225 -1.55 7.90 7.59
N ARG A 226 -2.70 7.30 7.31
CA ARG A 226 -3.99 7.64 7.88
C ARG A 226 -4.52 6.47 8.67
N ILE A 227 -5.17 6.75 9.76
CA ILE A 227 -5.92 5.77 10.55
C ILE A 227 -7.41 6.09 10.48
N VAL A 228 -8.24 5.08 10.66
CA VAL A 228 -9.71 5.22 10.56
C VAL A 228 -10.27 6.33 11.47
N TYR A 229 -9.55 6.68 12.53
CA TYR A 229 -9.96 7.71 13.49
C TYR A 229 -9.65 9.14 13.03
N ASP A 230 -8.66 9.35 12.17
CA ASP A 230 -8.20 10.70 11.80
C ASP A 230 -9.30 11.57 11.22
N GLU A 231 -10.32 10.92 10.59
CA GLU A 231 -11.53 11.64 10.16
C GLU A 231 -12.76 10.72 10.13
N ARG A 232 -13.83 11.15 10.77
CA ARG A 232 -15.14 10.53 10.65
C ARG A 232 -15.86 11.11 9.43
N GLY A 233 -15.87 10.35 8.33
CA GLY A 233 -16.67 10.73 7.18
C GLY A 233 -15.91 10.75 5.86
N ASP A 234 -16.59 11.21 4.80
CA ASP A 234 -16.11 11.29 3.40
C ASP A 234 -15.06 12.41 3.16
N SER A 235 -14.37 12.87 4.22
CA SER A 235 -13.44 14.00 4.15
C SER A 235 -12.14 13.72 3.41
N PHE A 236 -11.80 12.44 3.19
CA PHE A 236 -10.66 12.10 2.35
C PHE A 236 -11.07 11.97 0.88
N PRO A 237 -10.50 12.79 -0.01
CA PRO A 237 -10.81 12.72 -1.45
C PRO A 237 -10.67 11.32 -2.05
N GLU A 238 -9.69 10.54 -1.58
CA GLU A 238 -9.44 9.18 -2.04
C GLU A 238 -10.59 8.23 -1.72
N ILE A 239 -11.19 8.33 -0.53
CA ILE A 239 -12.35 7.51 -0.15
C ILE A 239 -13.56 7.84 -1.04
N SER A 240 -13.83 9.13 -1.25
CA SER A 240 -14.93 9.57 -2.11
C SER A 240 -14.73 9.12 -3.56
N LYS A 241 -13.50 9.23 -4.09
CA LYS A 241 -13.14 8.72 -5.42
C LYS A 241 -13.27 7.20 -5.49
N ALA A 242 -12.77 6.47 -4.50
CA ALA A 242 -12.89 5.02 -4.41
C ALA A 242 -14.36 4.56 -4.38
N LYS A 243 -15.19 5.16 -3.54
CA LYS A 243 -16.64 4.90 -3.51
C LYS A 243 -17.29 5.12 -4.88
N ARG A 244 -16.90 6.19 -5.58
CA ARG A 244 -17.44 6.51 -6.90
C ARG A 244 -17.07 5.45 -7.92
N VAL A 245 -15.78 5.11 -8.07
CA VAL A 245 -15.37 4.08 -9.04
C VAL A 245 -15.96 2.72 -8.72
N ILE A 246 -16.07 2.38 -7.43
CA ILE A 246 -16.75 1.17 -6.98
C ILE A 246 -18.25 1.25 -7.34
N LYS A 247 -18.93 2.36 -7.13
CA LYS A 247 -20.36 2.55 -7.46
C LYS A 247 -20.60 2.34 -8.95
N ASP A 248 -19.73 2.86 -9.79
CA ASP A 248 -19.88 2.84 -11.25
C ASP A 248 -19.28 1.56 -11.88
N ALA A 249 -18.72 0.66 -11.06
CA ALA A 249 -18.07 -0.56 -11.53
C ALA A 249 -19.05 -1.59 -12.08
N ASN A 250 -18.68 -2.21 -13.20
CA ASN A 250 -19.36 -3.39 -13.75
C ASN A 250 -18.91 -4.66 -13.04
N GLU A 251 -17.63 -4.73 -12.65
CA GLU A 251 -17.04 -5.88 -11.93
C GLU A 251 -16.13 -5.36 -10.82
N VAL A 252 -16.23 -5.99 -9.63
CA VAL A 252 -15.37 -5.70 -8.48
C VAL A 252 -14.70 -7.00 -8.03
N TYR A 253 -13.38 -7.00 -8.01
CA TYR A 253 -12.57 -8.13 -7.54
C TYR A 253 -11.94 -7.80 -6.20
N LEU A 254 -12.09 -8.69 -5.22
CA LEU A 254 -11.46 -8.59 -3.90
C LEU A 254 -10.26 -9.53 -3.88
N LEU A 255 -9.04 -9.01 -3.68
CA LEU A 255 -7.80 -9.79 -3.64
C LEU A 255 -7.08 -9.58 -2.32
N GLY A 256 -6.76 -10.67 -1.62
CA GLY A 256 -6.08 -10.60 -0.32
C GLY A 256 -6.79 -9.75 0.73
N PHE A 257 -8.12 -9.65 0.63
CA PHE A 257 -8.95 -8.77 1.45
C PHE A 257 -9.47 -9.52 2.69
N GLY A 258 -9.20 -9.00 3.88
CA GLY A 258 -9.51 -9.65 5.15
C GLY A 258 -10.97 -9.47 5.63
N TYR A 259 -11.86 -8.86 4.84
CA TYR A 259 -13.28 -8.64 5.15
C TYR A 259 -13.57 -7.95 6.49
N ALA A 260 -12.62 -7.15 7.00
CA ALA A 260 -12.86 -6.36 8.20
C ALA A 260 -14.09 -5.47 8.01
N LYS A 261 -14.98 -5.47 9.02
CA LYS A 261 -16.25 -4.76 8.97
C LYS A 261 -16.05 -3.28 8.63
N GLU A 262 -15.06 -2.67 9.24
CA GLU A 262 -14.69 -1.27 9.04
C GLU A 262 -14.36 -0.98 7.57
N ASN A 263 -13.60 -1.86 6.91
CA ASN A 263 -13.22 -1.73 5.51
C ASN A 263 -14.41 -1.91 4.56
N ILE A 264 -15.31 -2.84 4.89
CA ILE A 264 -16.56 -3.06 4.15
C ILE A 264 -17.46 -1.82 4.25
N ASP A 265 -17.57 -1.25 5.44
CA ASP A 265 -18.44 -0.10 5.71
C ASP A 265 -17.90 1.18 5.05
N ILE A 266 -16.58 1.41 5.15
CA ILE A 266 -15.95 2.62 4.57
C ILE A 266 -16.11 2.66 3.05
N LEU A 267 -16.14 1.53 2.36
CA LEU A 267 -16.34 1.46 0.91
C LEU A 267 -17.80 1.21 0.50
N GLY A 268 -18.72 0.99 1.46
CA GLY A 268 -20.14 0.73 1.18
C GLY A 268 -20.40 -0.59 0.43
N LEU A 269 -19.62 -1.64 0.72
CA LEU A 269 -19.66 -2.91 -0.02
C LEU A 269 -20.84 -3.82 0.35
N ARG A 270 -21.54 -3.59 1.46
CA ARG A 270 -22.57 -4.50 2.01
C ARG A 270 -23.72 -4.86 1.06
N ASN A 271 -24.06 -3.95 0.16
CA ASN A 271 -25.26 -4.07 -0.69
C ASN A 271 -24.92 -4.25 -2.17
N ARG A 272 -23.71 -4.73 -2.50
CA ARG A 272 -23.30 -4.86 -3.89
C ARG A 272 -23.48 -6.27 -4.42
N ILE A 273 -24.09 -6.35 -5.61
CA ILE A 273 -24.41 -7.61 -6.31
C ILE A 273 -23.26 -8.06 -7.23
N ASN A 274 -22.38 -7.15 -7.67
CA ASN A 274 -21.35 -7.39 -8.70
C ASN A 274 -19.96 -7.70 -8.13
N ILE A 275 -19.89 -8.19 -6.89
CA ILE A 275 -18.62 -8.55 -6.26
C ILE A 275 -18.23 -9.96 -6.69
N LYS A 276 -17.07 -10.08 -7.31
CA LYS A 276 -16.38 -11.35 -7.53
C LYS A 276 -15.26 -11.46 -6.51
N ALA A 277 -15.43 -12.30 -5.52
CA ALA A 277 -14.42 -12.52 -4.50
C ALA A 277 -13.39 -13.53 -5.01
N GLY A 278 -12.15 -13.10 -5.13
CA GLY A 278 -11.02 -13.98 -5.26
C GLY A 278 -10.17 -13.84 -4.00
N THR A 279 -10.08 -14.91 -3.19
CA THR A 279 -9.07 -14.97 -2.14
C THR A 279 -7.78 -15.42 -2.79
N ALA A 280 -6.81 -14.54 -2.92
CA ALA A 280 -5.50 -14.87 -3.47
C ALA A 280 -4.66 -15.75 -2.52
N LEU A 281 -5.15 -16.05 -1.33
CA LEU A 281 -4.48 -16.92 -0.36
C LEU A 281 -5.51 -17.88 0.22
N GLY A 282 -5.35 -19.15 -0.12
CA GLY A 282 -5.92 -20.23 0.68
C GLY A 282 -5.18 -20.27 2.03
N TYR A 283 -5.90 -20.16 3.11
CA TYR A 283 -5.50 -20.70 4.40
C TYR A 283 -6.05 -22.12 4.48
#